data_93cac74c156e9606e33ccc60f51f4094
#
_entry.id   93cac74c156e9606e33ccc60f51f4094
#
_cell.length_a   1.000
_cell.length_b   1.000
_cell.length_c   1.000
_cell.angle_alpha   90.00
_cell.angle_beta   90.00
_cell.angle_gamma   90.00
#
_symmetry.space_group_name_H-M   'P 1'
#
loop_
_entity.id
_entity.type
_entity.pdbx_description
1 polymer ?
#
loop_
_entity_poly.entity_id
_entity_poly.type
_entity_poly.pdbx_seq_one_letter_code
_entity_poly.pdbx_strand_id
1 'polypeptide(L)'
;MKLTIDRSAFLRPLGHVQSVVERRNTIPILANVLLKARNGRVQLTATDMDMDILESVSCNILQEGSLTVPAHILYDIVRKLPEGAEVSLEADGENSRVLVLAGRSKFTLPFLPADEFPAMSDEELPCRFSLGSDDLKALIDKTRFAISNEETRYYLNGIFFHASKTSDVPMLRAVATDGHRLARVEIPLPEGAKEMPNIIIPRKAIAEVRKLIDDWSDDIDVSLSETKICFSIGDIILSTKLIDGTFPDYERVIPSGNDKNMRVS
;
A
#
# COMPACT_ATOMS: atom_id res chain seq x y z
N MET A 1 -12.33 23.31 -7.69
CA MET A 1 -12.39 21.92 -8.21
C MET A 1 -13.86 21.53 -8.36
N LYS A 2 -14.25 21.00 -9.52
CA LYS A 2 -15.60 20.43 -9.74
C LYS A 2 -15.50 19.24 -10.67
N LEU A 3 -16.05 18.09 -10.26
CA LEU A 3 -16.01 16.83 -11.03
C LEU A 3 -17.26 15.98 -10.79
N THR A 4 -17.52 15.05 -11.69
CA THR A 4 -18.49 13.97 -11.52
C THR A 4 -17.83 12.62 -11.82
N ILE A 5 -18.21 11.62 -11.05
CA ILE A 5 -17.67 10.27 -11.15
C ILE A 5 -18.73 9.23 -10.80
N ASP A 6 -18.71 8.09 -11.47
CA ASP A 6 -19.55 6.96 -11.10
C ASP A 6 -19.21 6.47 -9.68
N ARG A 7 -20.26 6.16 -8.90
CA ARG A 7 -20.12 5.71 -7.51
C ARG A 7 -19.25 4.47 -7.38
N SER A 8 -19.39 3.49 -8.26
CA SER A 8 -18.64 2.23 -8.19
C SER A 8 -17.17 2.44 -8.55
N ALA A 9 -16.89 3.26 -9.56
CA ALA A 9 -15.55 3.66 -9.94
C ALA A 9 -14.82 4.45 -8.84
N PHE A 10 -15.57 5.23 -8.05
CA PHE A 10 -14.99 6.03 -6.96
C PHE A 10 -14.83 5.25 -5.64
N LEU A 11 -15.76 4.32 -5.36
CA LEU A 11 -15.78 3.58 -4.09
C LEU A 11 -14.54 2.70 -3.88
N ARG A 12 -14.08 2.02 -4.94
CA ARG A 12 -12.93 1.11 -4.86
C ARG A 12 -11.65 1.86 -4.50
N PRO A 13 -11.23 2.92 -5.23
CA PRO A 13 -10.07 3.74 -4.85
C PRO A 13 -10.20 4.35 -3.46
N LEU A 14 -11.37 4.86 -3.09
CA LEU A 14 -11.60 5.37 -1.73
C LEU A 14 -11.42 4.28 -0.67
N GLY A 15 -11.82 3.04 -0.96
CA GLY A 15 -11.62 1.90 -0.08
C GLY A 15 -10.14 1.61 0.16
N HIS A 16 -9.32 1.70 -0.90
CA HIS A 16 -7.89 1.48 -0.82
C HIS A 16 -7.21 2.61 -0.03
N VAL A 17 -7.41 3.86 -0.41
CA VAL A 17 -6.70 4.98 0.22
C VAL A 17 -7.12 5.19 1.69
N GLN A 18 -8.40 4.98 2.04
CA GLN A 18 -8.85 5.14 3.42
C GLN A 18 -8.26 4.10 4.37
N SER A 19 -7.81 2.94 3.87
CA SER A 19 -7.20 1.89 4.70
C SER A 19 -5.84 2.27 5.26
N VAL A 20 -5.12 3.16 4.58
CA VAL A 20 -3.84 3.71 5.03
C VAL A 20 -4.04 4.77 6.12
N VAL A 21 -5.15 5.51 6.04
CA VAL A 21 -5.46 6.60 6.97
C VAL A 21 -5.80 6.07 8.37
N GLU A 22 -5.05 6.49 9.36
CA GLU A 22 -5.31 6.12 10.75
C GLU A 22 -6.55 6.84 11.30
N ARG A 23 -7.41 6.11 12.03
CA ARG A 23 -8.64 6.68 12.60
C ARG A 23 -8.37 7.67 13.72
N ARG A 24 -7.24 7.55 14.40
CA ARG A 24 -6.80 8.45 15.47
C ARG A 24 -5.47 9.06 15.05
N ASN A 25 -5.53 10.25 14.50
CA ASN A 25 -4.34 11.00 14.10
C ASN A 25 -4.29 12.33 14.84
N THR A 26 -3.12 12.69 15.35
CA THR A 26 -2.88 13.99 16.01
C THR A 26 -2.69 15.11 14.99
N ILE A 27 -2.36 14.79 13.76
CA ILE A 27 -2.15 15.73 12.66
C ILE A 27 -3.38 15.68 11.76
N PRO A 28 -4.25 16.71 11.76
CA PRO A 28 -5.56 16.68 11.09
C PRO A 28 -5.50 16.35 9.59
N ILE A 29 -4.49 16.86 8.87
CA ILE A 29 -4.37 16.64 7.42
C ILE A 29 -4.14 15.17 7.05
N LEU A 30 -3.52 14.38 7.95
CA LEU A 30 -3.29 12.94 7.74
C LEU A 30 -4.56 12.09 7.89
N ALA A 31 -5.65 12.68 8.41
CA ALA A 31 -6.97 12.04 8.41
C ALA A 31 -7.71 12.24 7.07
N ASN A 32 -7.14 13.05 6.17
CA ASN A 32 -7.72 13.39 4.89
C ASN A 32 -7.10 12.57 3.75
N VAL A 33 -7.86 12.44 2.67
CA VAL A 33 -7.37 12.05 1.35
C VAL A 33 -7.17 13.30 0.51
N LEU A 34 -6.03 13.42 -0.15
CA LEU A 34 -5.77 14.46 -1.15
C LEU A 34 -6.41 14.03 -2.47
N LEU A 35 -7.23 14.90 -3.02
CA LEU A 35 -7.86 14.76 -4.33
C LEU A 35 -7.24 15.78 -5.28
N LYS A 36 -6.67 15.29 -6.40
CA LYS A 36 -6.17 16.13 -7.51
C LYS A 36 -6.92 15.78 -8.78
N ALA A 37 -7.77 16.71 -9.25
CA ALA A 37 -8.55 16.55 -10.49
C ALA A 37 -7.83 17.25 -11.64
N ARG A 38 -7.32 16.46 -12.59
CA ARG A 38 -6.60 16.96 -13.78
C ARG A 38 -6.68 15.95 -14.94
N ASN A 39 -6.72 16.47 -16.17
CA ASN A 39 -6.63 15.65 -17.40
C ASN A 39 -7.66 14.50 -17.44
N GLY A 40 -8.90 14.74 -17.03
CA GLY A 40 -9.96 13.72 -17.05
C GLY A 40 -9.82 12.62 -15.99
N ARG A 41 -8.92 12.75 -15.03
CA ARG A 41 -8.72 11.80 -13.93
C ARG A 41 -8.72 12.52 -12.59
N VAL A 42 -9.20 11.85 -11.57
CA VAL A 42 -8.96 12.26 -10.18
C VAL A 42 -7.97 11.29 -9.56
N GLN A 43 -6.90 11.84 -9.01
CA GLN A 43 -5.88 11.14 -8.25
C GLN A 43 -6.21 11.28 -6.76
N LEU A 44 -6.27 10.15 -6.07
CA LEU A 44 -6.45 10.05 -4.64
C LEU A 44 -5.12 9.70 -4.00
N THR A 45 -4.71 10.45 -2.98
CA THR A 45 -3.47 10.16 -2.24
C THR A 45 -3.75 10.19 -0.75
N ALA A 46 -3.27 9.19 -0.03
CA ALA A 46 -3.29 9.15 1.43
C ALA A 46 -1.92 8.74 1.98
N THR A 47 -1.60 9.19 3.18
CA THR A 47 -0.34 8.88 3.85
C THR A 47 -0.52 8.83 5.36
N ASP A 48 0.31 8.02 6.02
CA ASP A 48 0.52 8.04 7.47
C ASP A 48 1.94 8.50 7.85
N MET A 49 2.68 9.07 6.87
CA MET A 49 4.08 9.52 6.94
C MET A 49 5.13 8.41 6.79
N ASP A 50 4.75 7.15 6.92
CA ASP A 50 5.64 5.99 6.70
C ASP A 50 5.25 5.20 5.45
N MET A 51 3.97 5.26 5.08
CA MET A 51 3.41 4.63 3.91
C MET A 51 2.52 5.60 3.15
N ASP A 52 2.65 5.60 1.83
CA ASP A 52 1.84 6.40 0.91
C ASP A 52 1.09 5.48 -0.03
N ILE A 53 -0.18 5.80 -0.31
CA ILE A 53 -0.94 5.17 -1.38
C ILE A 53 -1.48 6.23 -2.31
N LEU A 54 -1.37 5.95 -3.61
CA LEU A 54 -1.87 6.80 -4.67
C LEU A 54 -2.66 5.92 -5.65
N GLU A 55 -3.85 6.34 -6.01
CA GLU A 55 -4.64 5.68 -7.05
C GLU A 55 -5.32 6.71 -7.93
N SER A 56 -5.37 6.45 -9.23
CA SER A 56 -5.94 7.35 -10.21
C SER A 56 -7.14 6.71 -10.90
N VAL A 57 -8.24 7.44 -11.00
CA VAL A 57 -9.47 6.98 -11.65
C VAL A 57 -10.02 8.00 -12.62
N SER A 58 -10.58 7.54 -13.75
CA SER A 58 -11.19 8.40 -14.75
C SER A 58 -12.46 9.04 -14.22
N CYS A 59 -12.64 10.33 -14.49
CA CYS A 59 -13.83 11.07 -14.11
C CYS A 59 -14.10 12.20 -15.11
N ASN A 60 -15.32 12.79 -15.06
CA ASN A 60 -15.62 13.99 -15.80
C ASN A 60 -15.27 15.23 -14.98
N ILE A 61 -14.30 16.01 -15.45
CA ILE A 61 -13.82 17.22 -14.76
C ILE A 61 -14.46 18.44 -15.41
N LEU A 62 -15.24 19.18 -14.62
CA LEU A 62 -15.81 20.47 -15.02
C LEU A 62 -14.87 21.63 -14.66
N GLN A 63 -14.11 21.47 -13.58
CA GLN A 63 -13.10 22.44 -13.12
C GLN A 63 -11.95 21.69 -12.42
N GLU A 64 -10.75 21.82 -12.95
CA GLU A 64 -9.54 21.26 -12.34
C GLU A 64 -9.24 21.89 -10.99
N GLY A 65 -8.47 21.20 -10.16
CA GLY A 65 -8.01 21.68 -8.87
C GLY A 65 -7.64 20.57 -7.91
N SER A 66 -7.26 20.96 -6.71
CA SER A 66 -6.87 20.02 -5.66
C SER A 66 -7.37 20.49 -4.29
N LEU A 67 -7.69 19.55 -3.43
CA LEU A 67 -8.10 19.77 -2.04
C LEU A 67 -7.97 18.48 -1.23
N THR A 68 -8.06 18.56 0.07
CA THR A 68 -8.08 17.36 0.92
C THR A 68 -9.41 17.25 1.66
N VAL A 69 -9.94 16.05 1.82
CA VAL A 69 -11.20 15.78 2.53
C VAL A 69 -11.05 14.63 3.50
N PRO A 70 -11.85 14.58 4.60
CA PRO A 70 -11.82 13.47 5.54
C PRO A 70 -12.07 12.13 4.86
N ALA A 71 -11.04 11.26 4.81
CA ALA A 71 -11.03 10.02 4.02
C ALA A 71 -12.14 9.05 4.42
N HIS A 72 -12.24 8.74 5.72
CA HIS A 72 -13.25 7.79 6.23
C HIS A 72 -14.67 8.28 6.05
N ILE A 73 -14.91 9.61 6.22
CA ILE A 73 -16.24 10.19 6.06
C ILE A 73 -16.66 10.15 4.59
N LEU A 74 -15.77 10.55 3.68
CA LEU A 74 -16.05 10.49 2.24
C LEU A 74 -16.32 9.05 1.79
N TYR A 75 -15.48 8.09 2.22
CA TYR A 75 -15.70 6.68 1.95
C TYR A 75 -17.05 6.19 2.46
N ASP A 76 -17.42 6.50 3.71
CA ASP A 76 -18.68 6.06 4.31
C ASP A 76 -19.91 6.67 3.61
N ILE A 77 -19.81 7.91 3.12
CA ILE A 77 -20.86 8.54 2.30
C ILE A 77 -21.01 7.75 1.00
N VAL A 78 -19.92 7.63 0.21
CA VAL A 78 -19.97 7.00 -1.11
C VAL A 78 -20.40 5.54 -1.02
N ARG A 79 -19.99 4.81 0.02
CA ARG A 79 -20.40 3.43 0.26
C ARG A 79 -21.90 3.27 0.46
N LYS A 80 -22.55 4.24 1.10
CA LYS A 80 -23.99 4.22 1.40
C LYS A 80 -24.88 4.75 0.29
N LEU A 81 -24.31 5.34 -0.75
CA LEU A 81 -25.08 5.77 -1.92
C LEU A 81 -25.62 4.55 -2.70
N PRO A 82 -26.76 4.70 -3.42
CA PRO A 82 -27.29 3.62 -4.24
C PRO A 82 -26.33 3.25 -5.38
N GLU A 83 -26.41 2.00 -5.84
CA GLU A 83 -25.67 1.54 -7.02
C GLU A 83 -26.07 2.34 -8.27
N GLY A 84 -25.10 2.59 -9.16
CA GLY A 84 -25.30 3.38 -10.38
C GLY A 84 -25.48 4.89 -10.15
N ALA A 85 -25.29 5.37 -8.90
CA ALA A 85 -25.33 6.81 -8.64
C ALA A 85 -24.11 7.51 -9.22
N GLU A 86 -24.32 8.68 -9.82
CA GLU A 86 -23.26 9.64 -10.15
C GLU A 86 -22.99 10.51 -8.92
N VAL A 87 -21.72 10.61 -8.54
CA VAL A 87 -21.24 11.43 -7.42
C VAL A 87 -20.62 12.69 -7.97
N SER A 88 -21.13 13.85 -7.56
CA SER A 88 -20.53 15.15 -7.88
C SER A 88 -19.82 15.72 -6.67
N LEU A 89 -18.58 16.17 -6.88
CA LEU A 89 -17.79 16.90 -5.91
C LEU A 89 -17.63 18.35 -6.39
N GLU A 90 -17.99 19.31 -5.54
CA GLU A 90 -17.87 20.73 -5.83
C GLU A 90 -17.25 21.49 -4.66
N ALA A 91 -16.07 22.05 -4.89
CA ALA A 91 -15.37 22.85 -3.87
C ALA A 91 -15.97 24.25 -3.78
N ASP A 92 -16.35 24.65 -2.58
CA ASP A 92 -16.66 26.02 -2.19
C ASP A 92 -15.44 26.59 -1.44
N GLY A 93 -14.60 27.32 -2.18
CA GLY A 93 -13.36 27.86 -1.66
C GLY A 93 -13.57 28.96 -0.60
N GLU A 94 -14.67 29.72 -0.66
CA GLU A 94 -14.96 30.81 0.28
C GLU A 94 -15.24 30.26 1.68
N ASN A 95 -15.90 29.10 1.75
CA ASN A 95 -16.31 28.48 3.01
C ASN A 95 -15.42 27.29 3.43
N SER A 96 -14.34 27.00 2.70
CA SER A 96 -13.49 25.82 2.92
C SER A 96 -14.28 24.52 3.06
N ARG A 97 -15.26 24.31 2.15
CA ARG A 97 -16.15 23.17 2.15
C ARG A 97 -16.24 22.52 0.78
N VAL A 98 -16.42 21.22 0.76
CA VAL A 98 -16.76 20.47 -0.45
C VAL A 98 -18.18 19.94 -0.35
N LEU A 99 -18.94 20.17 -1.39
CA LEU A 99 -20.28 19.64 -1.58
C LEU A 99 -20.14 18.25 -2.26
N VAL A 100 -20.73 17.23 -1.65
CA VAL A 100 -20.85 15.90 -2.21
C VAL A 100 -22.33 15.67 -2.55
N LEU A 101 -22.64 15.54 -3.83
CA LEU A 101 -24.01 15.41 -4.33
C LEU A 101 -24.18 14.06 -5.01
N ALA A 102 -25.30 13.38 -4.77
CA ALA A 102 -25.70 12.18 -5.50
C ALA A 102 -27.22 12.06 -5.49
N GLY A 103 -27.85 12.24 -6.65
CA GLY A 103 -29.32 12.30 -6.78
C GLY A 103 -29.92 13.35 -5.85
N ARG A 104 -30.70 12.93 -4.86
CA ARG A 104 -31.32 13.83 -3.84
C ARG A 104 -30.46 14.03 -2.59
N SER A 105 -29.37 13.28 -2.47
CA SER A 105 -28.50 13.36 -1.30
C SER A 105 -27.51 14.50 -1.45
N LYS A 106 -27.34 15.28 -0.37
CA LYS A 106 -26.42 16.40 -0.30
C LYS A 106 -25.67 16.35 1.01
N PHE A 107 -24.35 16.30 0.94
CA PHE A 107 -23.46 16.33 2.09
C PHE A 107 -22.48 17.47 1.93
N THR A 108 -22.04 18.03 3.06
CA THR A 108 -21.05 19.10 3.10
C THR A 108 -19.91 18.65 4.01
N LEU A 109 -18.69 18.58 3.48
CA LEU A 109 -17.49 18.20 4.21
C LEU A 109 -16.55 19.40 4.33
N PRO A 110 -15.84 19.56 5.44
CA PRO A 110 -14.73 20.51 5.51
C PRO A 110 -13.59 20.01 4.62
N PHE A 111 -12.82 20.90 4.03
CA PHE A 111 -11.57 20.56 3.37
C PHE A 111 -10.41 21.36 3.94
N LEU A 112 -9.19 20.84 3.81
CA LEU A 112 -7.95 21.57 4.05
C LEU A 112 -7.24 21.81 2.72
N PRO A 113 -6.45 22.89 2.59
CA PRO A 113 -5.68 23.17 1.38
C PRO A 113 -4.75 22.01 1.00
N ALA A 114 -4.60 21.79 -0.29
CA ALA A 114 -3.78 20.69 -0.81
C ALA A 114 -2.28 20.90 -0.60
N ASP A 115 -1.83 22.14 -0.49
CA ASP A 115 -0.45 22.55 -0.22
C ASP A 115 0.03 22.23 1.21
N GLU A 116 -0.90 22.03 2.13
CA GLU A 116 -0.60 21.54 3.47
C GLU A 116 -0.39 20.02 3.54
N PHE A 117 -0.78 19.27 2.47
CA PHE A 117 -0.64 17.83 2.47
C PHE A 117 0.84 17.42 2.28
N PRO A 118 1.37 16.47 3.06
CA PRO A 118 2.78 16.08 2.98
C PRO A 118 3.17 15.67 1.56
N ALA A 119 4.30 16.19 1.09
CA ALA A 119 4.84 15.77 -0.20
C ALA A 119 5.36 14.34 -0.10
N MET A 120 5.02 13.52 -1.08
CA MET A 120 5.67 12.21 -1.25
C MET A 120 7.15 12.44 -1.58
N SER A 121 8.04 11.65 -0.99
CA SER A 121 9.46 11.77 -1.28
C SER A 121 9.77 11.30 -2.71
N ASP A 122 10.47 12.15 -3.47
CA ASP A 122 10.98 11.83 -4.82
C ASP A 122 12.34 11.07 -4.75
N GLU A 123 12.44 10.11 -3.84
CA GLU A 123 13.65 9.29 -3.70
C GLU A 123 13.84 8.40 -4.93
N GLU A 124 15.07 8.35 -5.43
CA GLU A 124 15.42 7.40 -6.49
C GLU A 124 15.37 5.96 -5.99
N LEU A 125 14.67 5.11 -6.72
CA LEU A 125 14.56 3.68 -6.47
C LEU A 125 15.31 2.91 -7.56
N PRO A 126 16.63 2.67 -7.36
CA PRO A 126 17.51 2.16 -8.41
C PRO A 126 17.28 0.68 -8.73
N CYS A 127 16.86 -0.12 -7.76
CA CYS A 127 16.58 -1.54 -7.97
C CYS A 127 15.14 -1.70 -8.46
N ARG A 128 14.93 -2.34 -9.60
CA ARG A 128 13.62 -2.52 -10.23
C ARG A 128 13.48 -3.93 -10.79
N PHE A 129 12.35 -4.55 -10.53
CA PHE A 129 11.97 -5.85 -11.09
C PHE A 129 10.45 -6.03 -11.05
N SER A 130 9.95 -7.03 -11.78
CA SER A 130 8.54 -7.40 -11.74
C SER A 130 8.37 -8.75 -11.05
N LEU A 131 7.25 -8.90 -10.34
CA LEU A 131 6.83 -10.13 -9.66
C LEU A 131 5.44 -10.52 -10.14
N GLY A 132 5.23 -11.80 -10.45
CA GLY A 132 3.89 -12.32 -10.63
C GLY A 132 3.06 -12.16 -9.36
N SER A 133 1.78 -11.80 -9.52
CA SER A 133 0.89 -11.57 -8.37
C SER A 133 0.78 -12.80 -7.46
N ASP A 134 0.73 -14.01 -8.03
CA ASP A 134 0.63 -15.26 -7.27
C ASP A 134 1.92 -15.57 -6.50
N ASP A 135 3.07 -15.22 -7.06
CA ASP A 135 4.36 -15.35 -6.36
C ASP A 135 4.42 -14.40 -5.17
N LEU A 136 4.04 -13.14 -5.34
CA LEU A 136 4.00 -12.17 -4.24
C LEU A 136 2.97 -12.56 -3.17
N LYS A 137 1.77 -13.05 -3.57
CA LYS A 137 0.77 -13.61 -2.64
C LYS A 137 1.37 -14.77 -1.84
N ALA A 138 2.06 -15.69 -2.50
CA ALA A 138 2.69 -16.85 -1.84
C ALA A 138 3.79 -16.43 -0.85
N LEU A 139 4.67 -15.48 -1.25
CA LEU A 139 5.71 -14.94 -0.37
C LEU A 139 5.10 -14.31 0.89
N ILE A 140 4.02 -13.56 0.75
CA ILE A 140 3.33 -12.90 1.86
C ILE A 140 2.56 -13.91 2.72
N ASP A 141 1.65 -14.69 2.13
CA ASP A 141 0.71 -15.54 2.89
C ASP A 141 1.41 -16.64 3.67
N LYS A 142 2.53 -17.16 3.13
CA LYS A 142 3.29 -18.24 3.79
C LYS A 142 4.31 -17.72 4.82
N THR A 143 4.47 -16.40 4.99
CA THR A 143 5.44 -15.84 5.94
C THR A 143 4.80 -14.91 6.97
N ARG A 144 3.78 -14.11 6.62
CA ARG A 144 3.20 -13.08 7.47
C ARG A 144 2.74 -13.54 8.85
N PHE A 145 2.34 -14.82 8.99
CA PHE A 145 1.89 -15.36 10.28
C PHE A 145 3.01 -15.46 11.32
N ALA A 146 4.28 -15.46 10.88
CA ALA A 146 5.45 -15.54 11.73
C ALA A 146 6.06 -14.16 12.07
N ILE A 147 5.48 -13.06 11.61
CA ILE A 147 5.94 -11.70 11.94
C ILE A 147 5.76 -11.45 13.45
N SER A 148 6.76 -10.86 14.11
CA SER A 148 6.71 -10.48 15.51
C SER A 148 5.75 -9.30 15.76
N ASN A 149 5.14 -9.23 16.94
CA ASN A 149 4.34 -8.12 17.44
C ASN A 149 5.05 -7.30 18.53
N GLU A 150 6.28 -7.70 18.90
CA GLU A 150 7.00 -7.07 19.98
C GLU A 150 7.63 -5.74 19.51
N GLU A 151 7.31 -4.64 20.17
CA GLU A 151 7.83 -3.31 19.83
C GLU A 151 9.34 -3.20 20.10
N THR A 152 9.86 -3.91 21.08
CA THR A 152 11.28 -3.90 21.43
C THR A 152 12.17 -4.59 20.40
N ARG A 153 11.60 -5.52 19.63
CA ARG A 153 12.26 -6.22 18.52
C ARG A 153 11.71 -5.76 17.17
N TYR A 154 11.68 -4.44 16.96
CA TYR A 154 11.06 -3.81 15.78
C TYR A 154 11.58 -4.37 14.45
N TYR A 155 12.85 -4.80 14.37
CA TYR A 155 13.47 -5.43 13.20
C TYR A 155 12.84 -6.79 12.83
N LEU A 156 12.00 -7.39 13.69
CA LEU A 156 11.19 -8.58 13.42
C LEU A 156 9.74 -8.25 13.06
N ASN A 157 9.35 -6.96 13.03
CA ASN A 157 7.97 -6.53 12.79
C ASN A 157 7.63 -6.41 11.30
N GLY A 158 8.29 -7.20 10.48
CA GLY A 158 8.10 -7.22 9.03
C GLY A 158 8.53 -8.53 8.41
N ILE A 159 8.52 -8.59 7.08
CA ILE A 159 9.06 -9.70 6.30
C ILE A 159 10.42 -9.27 5.75
N PHE A 160 11.43 -10.08 5.98
CA PHE A 160 12.77 -9.91 5.44
C PHE A 160 12.84 -10.48 4.02
N PHE A 161 13.14 -9.63 3.05
CA PHE A 161 13.35 -9.99 1.65
C PHE A 161 14.83 -9.85 1.29
N HIS A 162 15.39 -10.88 0.67
CA HIS A 162 16.77 -10.83 0.19
C HIS A 162 17.01 -11.80 -0.98
N ALA A 163 18.00 -11.49 -1.81
CA ALA A 163 18.51 -12.41 -2.80
C ALA A 163 19.41 -13.46 -2.13
N SER A 164 19.16 -14.74 -2.37
CA SER A 164 20.01 -15.83 -1.87
C SER A 164 21.13 -16.14 -2.85
N LYS A 165 22.35 -16.29 -2.32
CA LYS A 165 23.53 -16.71 -3.09
C LYS A 165 23.93 -18.16 -2.81
N THR A 166 23.14 -18.92 -2.04
CA THR A 166 23.54 -20.21 -1.46
C THR A 166 23.27 -21.41 -2.38
N SER A 167 22.54 -21.25 -3.47
CA SER A 167 22.25 -22.32 -4.42
C SER A 167 22.75 -21.98 -5.83
N ASP A 168 22.94 -23.00 -6.67
CA ASP A 168 23.31 -22.83 -8.09
C ASP A 168 22.30 -21.97 -8.86
N VAL A 169 21.06 -21.87 -8.34
CA VAL A 169 19.99 -21.02 -8.87
C VAL A 169 19.76 -19.86 -7.90
N PRO A 170 19.90 -18.60 -8.34
CA PRO A 170 19.57 -17.45 -7.51
C PRO A 170 18.08 -17.44 -7.13
N MET A 171 17.78 -17.19 -5.87
CA MET A 171 16.41 -17.18 -5.33
C MET A 171 16.11 -15.85 -4.62
N LEU A 172 14.90 -15.36 -4.75
CA LEU A 172 14.33 -14.34 -3.87
C LEU A 172 13.70 -15.03 -2.67
N ARG A 173 14.15 -14.69 -1.47
CA ARG A 173 13.63 -15.25 -0.23
C ARG A 173 12.83 -14.23 0.55
N ALA A 174 11.73 -14.68 1.13
CA ALA A 174 10.95 -14.00 2.14
C ALA A 174 11.05 -14.78 3.44
N VAL A 175 11.40 -14.11 4.53
CA VAL A 175 11.60 -14.73 5.85
C VAL A 175 10.90 -13.88 6.91
N ALA A 176 10.21 -14.52 7.84
CA ALA A 176 9.65 -13.89 9.02
C ALA A 176 9.87 -14.78 10.25
N THR A 177 10.09 -14.18 11.41
CA THR A 177 10.20 -14.87 12.70
C THR A 177 9.78 -13.96 13.84
N ASP A 178 9.23 -14.54 14.88
CA ASP A 178 8.93 -13.89 16.17
C ASP A 178 9.86 -14.39 17.30
N GLY A 179 10.87 -15.22 16.93
CA GLY A 179 11.81 -15.85 17.86
C GLY A 179 11.33 -17.21 18.39
N HIS A 180 10.07 -17.61 18.16
CA HIS A 180 9.50 -18.90 18.54
C HIS A 180 9.21 -19.80 17.34
N ARG A 181 8.86 -19.19 16.23
CA ARG A 181 8.61 -19.83 14.93
C ARG A 181 9.27 -19.04 13.82
N LEU A 182 9.60 -19.72 12.75
CA LEU A 182 10.21 -19.15 11.55
C LEU A 182 9.47 -19.66 10.31
N ALA A 183 9.17 -18.77 9.39
CA ALA A 183 8.66 -19.10 8.08
C ALA A 183 9.64 -18.58 7.01
N ARG A 184 9.97 -19.44 6.04
CA ARG A 184 10.82 -19.11 4.89
C ARG A 184 10.16 -19.63 3.62
N VAL A 185 10.05 -18.76 2.63
CA VAL A 185 9.57 -19.09 1.28
C VAL A 185 10.54 -18.51 0.28
N GLU A 186 10.74 -19.20 -0.83
CA GLU A 186 11.62 -18.75 -1.89
C GLU A 186 11.00 -19.02 -3.26
N ILE A 187 11.30 -18.12 -4.18
CA ILE A 187 10.94 -18.20 -5.59
C ILE A 187 12.20 -17.95 -6.43
N PRO A 188 12.23 -18.32 -7.73
CA PRO A 188 13.32 -17.92 -8.61
C PRO A 188 13.53 -16.41 -8.54
N LEU A 189 14.79 -15.98 -8.54
CA LEU A 189 15.12 -14.55 -8.45
C LEU A 189 14.64 -13.84 -9.72
N PRO A 190 13.78 -12.79 -9.61
CA PRO A 190 13.33 -12.02 -10.74
C PRO A 190 14.50 -11.31 -11.46
N GLU A 191 14.37 -11.12 -12.76
CA GLU A 191 15.30 -10.31 -13.52
C GLU A 191 15.31 -8.88 -12.97
N GLY A 192 16.50 -8.29 -12.78
CA GLY A 192 16.66 -6.98 -12.14
C GLY A 192 16.82 -7.00 -10.62
N ALA A 193 16.48 -8.11 -9.94
CA ALA A 193 16.60 -8.21 -8.47
C ALA A 193 17.99 -8.66 -7.97
N LYS A 194 18.97 -8.90 -8.87
CA LYS A 194 20.27 -9.49 -8.51
C LYS A 194 21.04 -8.65 -7.49
N GLU A 195 21.00 -7.35 -7.63
CA GLU A 195 21.72 -6.38 -6.78
C GLU A 195 20.78 -5.72 -5.75
N MET A 196 19.61 -6.32 -5.48
CA MET A 196 18.72 -5.78 -4.48
C MET A 196 19.36 -5.77 -3.08
N PRO A 197 19.18 -4.71 -2.30
CA PRO A 197 19.57 -4.72 -0.90
C PRO A 197 18.73 -5.71 -0.09
N ASN A 198 19.25 -6.15 1.05
CA ASN A 198 18.48 -6.88 2.04
C ASN A 198 17.53 -5.90 2.73
N ILE A 199 16.22 -6.17 2.70
CA ILE A 199 15.21 -5.24 3.19
C ILE A 199 14.23 -5.91 4.15
N ILE A 200 13.67 -5.13 5.08
CA ILE A 200 12.60 -5.56 5.97
C ILE A 200 11.36 -4.70 5.66
N ILE A 201 10.34 -5.33 5.06
CA ILE A 201 9.10 -4.65 4.71
C ILE A 201 8.16 -4.67 5.92
N PRO A 202 7.69 -3.49 6.41
CA PRO A 202 6.85 -3.41 7.59
C PRO A 202 5.54 -4.21 7.45
N ARG A 203 5.07 -4.79 8.56
CA ARG A 203 3.81 -5.56 8.61
C ARG A 203 2.61 -4.80 8.04
N LYS A 204 2.47 -3.50 8.36
CA LYS A 204 1.36 -2.67 7.87
C LYS A 204 1.36 -2.63 6.34
N ALA A 205 2.52 -2.38 5.74
CA ALA A 205 2.66 -2.35 4.29
C ALA A 205 2.38 -3.72 3.66
N ILE A 206 2.89 -4.80 4.23
CA ILE A 206 2.59 -6.19 3.80
C ILE A 206 1.08 -6.45 3.81
N ALA A 207 0.37 -6.02 4.86
CA ALA A 207 -1.07 -6.21 4.97
C ALA A 207 -1.84 -5.42 3.90
N GLU A 208 -1.42 -4.19 3.61
CA GLU A 208 -2.06 -3.36 2.57
C GLU A 208 -1.76 -3.89 1.16
N VAL A 209 -0.50 -4.21 0.85
CA VAL A 209 -0.13 -4.83 -0.44
C VAL A 209 -0.94 -6.11 -0.66
N ARG A 210 -1.05 -6.98 0.35
CA ARG A 210 -1.81 -8.22 0.23
C ARG A 210 -3.30 -8.01 -0.10
N LYS A 211 -3.93 -6.96 0.46
CA LYS A 211 -5.31 -6.58 0.13
C LYS A 211 -5.42 -6.06 -1.31
N LEU A 212 -4.48 -5.22 -1.74
CA LEU A 212 -4.50 -4.62 -3.08
C LEU A 212 -4.36 -5.67 -4.19
N ILE A 213 -3.60 -6.74 -3.93
CA ILE A 213 -3.34 -7.80 -4.92
C ILE A 213 -4.32 -8.98 -4.82
N ASP A 214 -5.34 -8.95 -3.95
CA ASP A 214 -6.23 -10.09 -3.72
C ASP A 214 -6.89 -10.57 -5.02
N ASP A 215 -7.50 -9.66 -5.75
CA ASP A 215 -8.15 -9.89 -7.04
C ASP A 215 -7.25 -9.53 -8.24
N TRP A 216 -5.96 -9.27 -8.02
CA TRP A 216 -5.01 -8.91 -9.07
C TRP A 216 -4.33 -10.13 -9.65
N SER A 217 -4.23 -10.21 -10.99
CA SER A 217 -3.67 -11.37 -11.70
C SER A 217 -2.43 -11.06 -12.55
N ASP A 218 -2.21 -9.77 -12.84
CA ASP A 218 -1.07 -9.35 -13.64
C ASP A 218 0.20 -9.19 -12.80
N ASP A 219 1.32 -8.94 -13.45
CA ASP A 219 2.58 -8.66 -12.80
C ASP A 219 2.52 -7.35 -11.99
N ILE A 220 3.34 -7.27 -10.98
CA ILE A 220 3.49 -6.14 -10.07
C ILE A 220 4.90 -5.61 -10.22
N ASP A 221 5.03 -4.33 -10.58
CA ASP A 221 6.34 -3.71 -10.64
C ASP A 221 6.78 -3.28 -9.25
N VAL A 222 7.99 -3.69 -8.91
CA VAL A 222 8.64 -3.38 -7.63
C VAL A 222 9.85 -2.51 -7.89
N SER A 223 9.92 -1.39 -7.18
CA SER A 223 11.07 -0.50 -7.20
C SER A 223 11.52 -0.24 -5.77
N LEU A 224 12.81 -0.28 -5.47
CA LEU A 224 13.30 -0.11 -4.11
C LEU A 224 14.69 0.51 -4.02
N SER A 225 14.96 1.09 -2.86
CA SER A 225 16.27 1.51 -2.34
C SER A 225 16.58 0.78 -1.03
N GLU A 226 17.59 1.21 -0.30
CA GLU A 226 17.89 0.70 1.05
C GLU A 226 16.86 1.16 2.10
N THR A 227 16.11 2.25 1.83
CA THR A 227 15.21 2.92 2.79
C THR A 227 13.75 2.84 2.42
N LYS A 228 13.41 2.55 1.16
CA LYS A 228 12.05 2.64 0.64
C LYS A 228 11.78 1.54 -0.40
N ILE A 229 10.54 1.06 -0.42
CA ILE A 229 10.01 0.17 -1.46
C ILE A 229 8.71 0.73 -2.01
N CYS A 230 8.51 0.54 -3.31
CA CYS A 230 7.32 0.94 -4.04
C CYS A 230 6.77 -0.25 -4.84
N PHE A 231 5.46 -0.48 -4.74
CA PHE A 231 4.70 -1.45 -5.52
C PHE A 231 3.77 -0.71 -6.47
N SER A 232 3.89 -0.98 -7.78
CA SER A 232 2.98 -0.46 -8.80
C SER A 232 2.07 -1.58 -9.28
N ILE A 233 0.76 -1.42 -9.03
CA ILE A 233 -0.29 -2.42 -9.26
C ILE A 233 -1.35 -1.75 -10.15
N GLY A 234 -1.16 -1.78 -11.47
CA GLY A 234 -2.00 -1.03 -12.40
C GLY A 234 -1.97 0.48 -12.13
N ASP A 235 -3.13 1.06 -11.85
CA ASP A 235 -3.27 2.50 -11.50
C ASP A 235 -2.98 2.81 -10.02
N ILE A 236 -2.57 1.82 -9.23
CA ILE A 236 -2.27 1.95 -7.79
C ILE A 236 -0.77 1.98 -7.59
N ILE A 237 -0.30 2.91 -6.79
CA ILE A 237 1.10 2.98 -6.31
C ILE A 237 1.05 2.98 -4.79
N LEU A 238 1.70 2.00 -4.17
CA LEU A 238 1.91 1.95 -2.73
C LEU A 238 3.40 2.01 -2.46
N SER A 239 3.83 3.00 -1.71
CA SER A 239 5.21 3.12 -1.24
C SER A 239 5.29 3.11 0.27
N THR A 240 6.36 2.55 0.81
CA THR A 240 6.57 2.52 2.26
C THR A 240 8.05 2.64 2.59
N LYS A 241 8.36 3.30 3.71
CA LYS A 241 9.66 3.22 4.33
C LYS A 241 9.93 1.77 4.76
N LEU A 242 11.17 1.36 4.68
CA LEU A 242 11.63 0.08 5.17
C LEU A 242 12.00 0.16 6.66
N ILE A 243 11.98 -0.96 7.35
CA ILE A 243 12.47 -1.01 8.73
C ILE A 243 13.99 -0.92 8.70
N ASP A 244 14.53 0.15 9.31
CA ASP A 244 15.97 0.30 9.52
C ASP A 244 16.43 -0.62 10.65
N GLY A 245 17.03 -1.75 10.29
CA GLY A 245 17.48 -2.75 11.23
C GLY A 245 18.13 -3.95 10.56
N THR A 246 18.88 -4.71 11.35
CA THR A 246 19.53 -5.94 10.87
C THR A 246 18.68 -7.14 11.25
N PHE A 247 18.16 -7.85 10.24
CA PHE A 247 17.46 -9.11 10.47
C PHE A 247 18.44 -10.18 10.96
N PRO A 248 18.07 -11.02 11.97
CA PRO A 248 18.96 -12.04 12.51
C PRO A 248 19.41 -13.04 11.44
N ASP A 249 20.58 -13.64 11.65
CA ASP A 249 21.06 -14.77 10.84
C ASP A 249 20.19 -16.01 11.13
N TYR A 250 19.06 -16.05 10.43
CA TYR A 250 18.03 -17.07 10.60
C TYR A 250 18.50 -18.47 10.15
N GLU A 251 19.51 -18.56 9.29
CA GLU A 251 20.00 -19.86 8.79
C GLU A 251 20.59 -20.70 9.90
N ARG A 252 21.17 -20.06 10.92
CA ARG A 252 21.73 -20.74 12.09
C ARG A 252 20.72 -21.40 13.01
N VAL A 253 19.46 -20.98 12.95
CA VAL A 253 18.41 -21.53 13.81
C VAL A 253 17.58 -22.60 13.11
N ILE A 254 17.81 -22.83 11.82
CA ILE A 254 17.16 -23.91 11.08
C ILE A 254 17.81 -25.25 11.46
N PRO A 255 17.06 -26.20 12.05
CA PRO A 255 17.61 -27.49 12.44
C PRO A 255 18.18 -28.24 11.25
N SER A 256 19.37 -28.79 11.41
CA SER A 256 20.02 -29.65 10.46
C SER A 256 20.24 -31.05 11.06
N GLY A 257 20.34 -32.06 10.23
CA GLY A 257 20.61 -33.44 10.68
C GLY A 257 19.38 -34.19 11.23
N ASN A 258 18.17 -33.75 10.90
CA ASN A 258 16.93 -34.47 11.23
C ASN A 258 16.87 -35.82 10.46
N ASP A 259 16.73 -36.91 11.20
CA ASP A 259 16.68 -38.29 10.67
C ASP A 259 15.25 -38.85 10.61
N LYS A 260 14.25 -38.15 11.18
CA LYS A 260 12.85 -38.53 11.21
C LYS A 260 12.06 -37.82 10.13
N ASN A 261 11.53 -38.60 9.19
CA ASN A 261 10.69 -38.10 8.10
C ASN A 261 9.22 -38.41 8.39
N MET A 262 8.37 -37.38 8.32
CA MET A 262 6.90 -37.52 8.37
C MET A 262 6.32 -37.11 7.02
N ARG A 263 5.47 -37.93 6.44
CA ARG A 263 4.66 -37.58 5.27
C ARG A 263 3.21 -37.45 5.69
N VAL A 264 2.59 -36.34 5.33
CA VAL A 264 1.16 -36.07 5.55
C VAL A 264 0.50 -35.93 4.19
N SER A 265 -0.68 -36.54 4.06
CA SER A 265 -1.53 -36.47 2.86
C SER A 265 -2.59 -35.37 3.04
#